data_44b241e8e134823c85720db0459c5c17
#
_entry.id   44b241e8e134823c85720db0459c5c17
#
_cell.length_a   1.000
_cell.length_b   1.000
_cell.length_c   1.000
_cell.angle_alpha   90.00
_cell.angle_beta   90.00
_cell.angle_gamma   90.00
#
_symmetry.space_group_name_H-M   'P 1'
#
loop_
_entity.id
_entity.type
_entity.pdbx_description
1 polymer ?
#
loop_
_entity_poly.entity_id
_entity_poly.type
_entity_poly.pdbx_seq_one_letter_code
_entity_poly.pdbx_strand_id
1 'polypeptide(L)'
;PDFVIDTTAPSLTQVTPITTPSNNTTPSYLSTTNEAGTLSTSISQGFSSPNPNTVTADSIQTVTFNTLPEGTYSGETITVTDDANNAGSLTLPDFVIDTTAPSLTQVTPITTPSNNTTPSYQFTTNEAGTLSTDISDGFSSPNPATVTTGSTQTITFNTLSDGTYSGKTITVTDDAGNNGSLTLPDFVIDTTAPTLSEVTPITTPSNVTTPSYVFNTTEAGTLTTSISQGF
;
A
#
# COMPACT_ATOMS: atom_id res chain seq x y z
N PRO A 1 -5.63 49.44 -43.00
CA PRO A 1 -5.61 48.25 -42.20
C PRO A 1 -6.78 47.38 -42.61
N ASP A 2 -6.51 46.10 -42.94
CA ASP A 2 -7.55 45.14 -43.28
C ASP A 2 -8.37 44.89 -42.04
N PHE A 3 -9.68 44.90 -42.18
CA PHE A 3 -10.63 44.62 -41.10
C PHE A 3 -11.03 43.13 -41.17
N VAL A 4 -10.79 42.39 -40.12
CA VAL A 4 -11.13 40.98 -39.99
C VAL A 4 -12.24 40.84 -38.93
N ILE A 5 -13.30 40.10 -39.27
CA ILE A 5 -14.34 39.66 -38.33
C ILE A 5 -14.12 38.19 -38.10
N ASP A 6 -13.93 37.82 -36.83
CA ASP A 6 -13.81 36.42 -36.39
C ASP A 6 -14.94 36.13 -35.39
N THR A 7 -15.76 35.12 -35.70
CA THR A 7 -16.88 34.65 -34.85
C THR A 7 -16.75 33.19 -34.53
N THR A 8 -15.61 32.58 -34.85
CA THR A 8 -15.34 31.17 -34.63
C THR A 8 -14.75 30.99 -33.20
N ALA A 9 -15.31 30.12 -32.40
CA ALA A 9 -14.74 29.80 -31.11
C ALA A 9 -13.68 28.70 -31.21
N PRO A 10 -12.59 28.76 -30.41
CA PRO A 10 -11.63 27.67 -30.32
C PRO A 10 -12.29 26.31 -30.01
N SER A 11 -11.82 25.27 -30.68
CA SER A 11 -12.22 23.88 -30.43
C SER A 11 -11.09 23.14 -29.75
N LEU A 12 -11.37 22.63 -28.54
CA LEU A 12 -10.39 21.90 -27.68
C LEU A 12 -10.61 20.41 -27.79
N THR A 13 -9.52 19.64 -27.84
CA THR A 13 -9.54 18.17 -27.87
C THR A 13 -8.61 17.61 -26.79
N GLN A 14 -9.10 16.65 -26.01
CA GLN A 14 -8.31 15.93 -25.01
C GLN A 14 -7.23 15.07 -25.68
N VAL A 15 -6.02 15.09 -25.11
CA VAL A 15 -4.91 14.19 -25.48
C VAL A 15 -4.65 13.18 -24.39
N THR A 16 -4.43 13.64 -23.14
CA THR A 16 -4.20 12.77 -21.98
C THR A 16 -4.98 13.31 -20.78
N PRO A 17 -5.87 12.49 -20.20
CA PRO A 17 -6.61 12.88 -19.00
C PRO A 17 -5.71 12.90 -17.76
N ILE A 18 -6.21 13.49 -16.67
CA ILE A 18 -5.62 13.36 -15.34
C ILE A 18 -5.75 11.92 -14.86
N THR A 19 -4.68 11.35 -14.29
CA THR A 19 -4.72 10.05 -13.64
C THR A 19 -5.65 10.10 -12.41
N THR A 20 -6.51 9.10 -12.24
CA THR A 20 -7.50 9.09 -11.16
C THR A 20 -7.79 7.66 -10.64
N PRO A 21 -7.88 7.45 -9.31
CA PRO A 21 -7.48 8.38 -8.26
C PRO A 21 -5.96 8.62 -8.27
N SER A 22 -5.48 9.71 -7.64
CA SER A 22 -4.05 10.05 -7.62
C SER A 22 -3.68 10.84 -6.37
N ASN A 23 -2.51 10.57 -5.79
CA ASN A 23 -1.94 11.37 -4.72
C ASN A 23 -1.11 12.58 -5.23
N ASN A 24 -1.05 12.77 -6.54
CA ASN A 24 -0.42 13.95 -7.12
C ASN A 24 -1.33 15.17 -6.99
N THR A 25 -1.00 16.08 -6.08
CA THR A 25 -1.77 17.31 -5.85
C THR A 25 -1.58 18.40 -6.91
N THR A 26 -0.64 18.23 -7.85
CA THR A 26 -0.41 19.14 -8.98
C THR A 26 -0.54 18.40 -10.31
N PRO A 27 -1.72 17.84 -10.62
CA PRO A 27 -1.89 17.00 -11.79
C PRO A 27 -1.76 17.82 -13.10
N SER A 28 -1.45 17.10 -14.17
CA SER A 28 -1.38 17.69 -15.51
C SER A 28 -2.43 17.09 -16.42
N TYR A 29 -2.97 17.92 -17.30
CA TYR A 29 -3.91 17.57 -18.34
C TYR A 29 -3.34 18.00 -19.71
N LEU A 30 -3.43 17.15 -20.71
CA LEU A 30 -2.96 17.43 -22.06
C LEU A 30 -4.13 17.58 -23.02
N SER A 31 -4.12 18.68 -23.76
CA SER A 31 -5.11 18.98 -24.79
C SER A 31 -4.48 19.67 -26.02
N THR A 32 -5.22 19.71 -27.12
CA THR A 32 -4.92 20.56 -28.28
C THR A 32 -6.05 21.56 -28.46
N THR A 33 -5.77 22.65 -29.15
CA THR A 33 -6.74 23.63 -29.65
C THR A 33 -6.44 23.96 -31.12
N ASN A 34 -7.49 24.20 -31.91
CA ASN A 34 -7.34 24.62 -33.31
C ASN A 34 -6.98 26.09 -33.46
N GLU A 35 -7.10 26.90 -32.39
CA GLU A 35 -6.82 28.33 -32.39
C GLU A 35 -5.97 28.70 -31.17
N ALA A 36 -5.16 29.75 -31.36
CA ALA A 36 -4.40 30.37 -30.28
C ALA A 36 -5.33 31.19 -29.38
N GLY A 37 -4.95 31.38 -28.12
CA GLY A 37 -5.75 32.21 -27.22
C GLY A 37 -5.27 32.18 -25.78
N THR A 38 -6.08 32.70 -24.91
CA THR A 38 -5.85 32.76 -23.47
C THR A 38 -6.57 31.60 -22.79
N LEU A 39 -5.83 30.79 -22.03
CA LEU A 39 -6.36 29.67 -21.25
C LEU A 39 -6.90 30.13 -19.89
N SER A 40 -8.03 29.57 -19.48
CA SER A 40 -8.62 29.66 -18.15
C SER A 40 -9.20 28.32 -17.72
N THR A 41 -9.56 28.18 -16.44
CA THR A 41 -10.17 26.97 -15.87
C THR A 41 -11.25 27.35 -14.85
N SER A 42 -12.24 26.46 -14.67
CA SER A 42 -13.23 26.55 -13.60
C SER A 42 -12.66 26.16 -12.23
N ILE A 43 -11.56 25.39 -12.21
CA ILE A 43 -10.90 24.97 -10.95
C ILE A 43 -10.35 26.21 -10.24
N SER A 44 -10.86 26.48 -9.02
CA SER A 44 -10.60 27.71 -8.28
C SER A 44 -9.13 27.94 -7.94
N GLN A 45 -8.33 26.88 -7.80
CA GLN A 45 -6.88 26.94 -7.56
C GLN A 45 -6.11 27.41 -8.78
N GLY A 46 -6.73 27.37 -9.98
CA GLY A 46 -6.08 27.72 -11.25
C GLY A 46 -4.98 26.73 -11.63
N PHE A 47 -4.05 27.21 -12.46
CA PHE A 47 -2.93 26.41 -12.96
C PHE A 47 -1.63 27.21 -12.94
N SER A 48 -0.50 26.49 -12.88
CA SER A 48 0.87 27.04 -12.91
C SER A 48 1.49 27.02 -14.31
N SER A 49 0.99 26.21 -15.21
CA SER A 49 1.42 26.10 -16.62
C SER A 49 0.19 25.92 -17.53
N PRO A 50 0.17 26.59 -18.70
CA PRO A 50 1.19 27.47 -19.26
C PRO A 50 1.31 28.80 -18.53
N ASN A 51 2.51 29.38 -18.52
CA ASN A 51 2.76 30.71 -17.97
C ASN A 51 3.69 31.49 -18.90
N PRO A 52 3.23 32.59 -19.59
CA PRO A 52 1.87 33.14 -19.51
C PRO A 52 0.79 32.12 -19.93
N ASN A 53 -0.44 32.40 -19.53
CA ASN A 53 -1.60 31.54 -19.77
C ASN A 53 -2.09 31.56 -21.24
N THR A 54 -1.17 31.53 -22.20
CA THR A 54 -1.45 31.54 -23.61
C THR A 54 -1.19 30.15 -24.22
N VAL A 55 -2.02 29.78 -25.19
CA VAL A 55 -1.91 28.52 -25.92
C VAL A 55 -1.75 28.80 -27.40
N THR A 56 -1.11 27.88 -28.10
CA THR A 56 -0.87 27.97 -29.56
C THR A 56 -1.73 26.96 -30.31
N ALA A 57 -2.18 27.32 -31.51
CA ALA A 57 -2.96 26.43 -32.34
C ALA A 57 -2.19 25.17 -32.72
N ASP A 58 -2.91 24.06 -32.90
CA ASP A 58 -2.43 22.80 -33.49
C ASP A 58 -1.23 22.16 -32.79
N SER A 59 -1.01 22.47 -31.50
CA SER A 59 0.04 21.90 -30.69
C SER A 59 -0.51 21.33 -29.38
N ILE A 60 0.19 20.33 -28.82
CA ILE A 60 -0.17 19.77 -27.50
C ILE A 60 0.17 20.80 -26.42
N GLN A 61 -0.84 21.17 -25.68
CA GLN A 61 -0.71 22.04 -24.49
C GLN A 61 -0.74 21.19 -23.23
N THR A 62 0.17 21.44 -22.30
CA THR A 62 0.16 20.84 -20.97
C THR A 62 -0.35 21.87 -19.97
N VAL A 63 -1.51 21.60 -19.39
CA VAL A 63 -2.08 22.37 -18.28
C VAL A 63 -1.70 21.68 -16.99
N THR A 64 -0.84 22.31 -16.17
CA THR A 64 -0.49 21.81 -14.84
C THR A 64 -1.23 22.64 -13.81
N PHE A 65 -2.11 22.00 -13.05
CA PHE A 65 -2.89 22.70 -12.04
C PHE A 65 -2.01 23.07 -10.83
N ASN A 66 -2.39 24.14 -10.15
CA ASN A 66 -1.84 24.47 -8.84
C ASN A 66 -2.22 23.36 -7.84
N THR A 67 -1.62 23.42 -6.64
CA THR A 67 -1.91 22.42 -5.59
C THR A 67 -3.42 22.33 -5.32
N LEU A 68 -3.99 21.19 -5.67
CA LEU A 68 -5.39 20.86 -5.46
C LEU A 68 -5.55 20.18 -4.09
N PRO A 69 -6.53 20.60 -3.28
CA PRO A 69 -6.95 19.84 -2.10
C PRO A 69 -7.42 18.43 -2.45
N GLU A 70 -7.38 17.53 -1.47
CA GLU A 70 -8.03 16.24 -1.55
C GLU A 70 -9.52 16.39 -1.84
N GLY A 71 -10.05 15.57 -2.74
CA GLY A 71 -11.46 15.60 -3.11
C GLY A 71 -11.74 15.15 -4.55
N THR A 72 -13.02 15.13 -4.87
CA THR A 72 -13.53 14.79 -6.20
C THR A 72 -13.76 16.07 -7.01
N TYR A 73 -13.23 16.10 -8.22
CA TYR A 73 -13.37 17.16 -9.20
C TYR A 73 -14.27 16.67 -10.33
N SER A 74 -15.46 17.23 -10.43
CA SER A 74 -16.47 16.80 -11.41
C SER A 74 -17.07 17.99 -12.14
N GLY A 75 -17.24 17.86 -13.45
CA GLY A 75 -17.79 18.91 -14.30
C GLY A 75 -16.85 20.11 -14.50
N GLU A 76 -15.58 19.97 -14.12
CA GLU A 76 -14.58 21.02 -14.30
C GLU A 76 -14.25 21.24 -15.77
N THR A 77 -13.85 22.47 -16.11
CA THR A 77 -13.58 22.86 -17.50
C THR A 77 -12.26 23.60 -17.64
N ILE A 78 -11.67 23.47 -18.84
CA ILE A 78 -10.70 24.42 -19.37
C ILE A 78 -11.34 25.17 -20.52
N THR A 79 -11.00 26.46 -20.66
CA THR A 79 -11.56 27.34 -21.69
C THR A 79 -10.42 28.10 -22.36
N VAL A 80 -10.44 28.14 -23.69
CA VAL A 80 -9.57 29.01 -24.48
C VAL A 80 -10.42 30.13 -25.09
N THR A 81 -9.96 31.36 -24.89
CA THR A 81 -10.57 32.56 -25.47
C THR A 81 -9.59 33.14 -26.47
N ASP A 82 -10.01 33.30 -27.72
CA ASP A 82 -9.22 33.87 -28.80
C ASP A 82 -9.08 35.40 -28.68
N ASP A 83 -8.35 36.02 -29.62
CA ASP A 83 -8.14 37.47 -29.68
C ASP A 83 -9.41 38.26 -30.06
N ALA A 84 -10.41 37.56 -30.64
CA ALA A 84 -11.71 38.16 -31.00
C ALA A 84 -12.75 38.03 -29.85
N ASN A 85 -12.36 37.45 -28.72
CA ASN A 85 -13.19 37.10 -27.53
C ASN A 85 -14.23 36.01 -27.79
N ASN A 86 -14.01 35.11 -28.77
CA ASN A 86 -14.81 33.89 -28.81
C ASN A 86 -14.21 32.85 -27.84
N ALA A 87 -15.06 32.16 -27.08
CA ALA A 87 -14.63 31.23 -26.05
C ALA A 87 -15.06 29.79 -26.38
N GLY A 88 -14.10 28.88 -26.37
CA GLY A 88 -14.32 27.44 -26.52
C GLY A 88 -13.92 26.70 -25.25
N SER A 89 -14.77 25.80 -24.77
CA SER A 89 -14.54 25.06 -23.51
C SER A 89 -14.51 23.56 -23.72
N LEU A 90 -13.70 22.88 -22.90
CA LEU A 90 -13.64 21.42 -22.81
C LEU A 90 -13.86 21.00 -21.36
N THR A 91 -14.86 20.12 -21.15
CA THR A 91 -15.08 19.51 -19.84
C THR A 91 -14.03 18.42 -19.58
N LEU A 92 -13.39 18.49 -18.43
CA LEU A 92 -12.43 17.48 -17.98
C LEU A 92 -13.19 16.21 -17.57
N PRO A 93 -12.66 15.01 -17.81
CA PRO A 93 -13.14 13.80 -17.14
C PRO A 93 -13.06 13.99 -15.62
N ASP A 94 -14.01 13.42 -14.91
CA ASP A 94 -14.00 13.43 -13.44
C ASP A 94 -12.72 12.78 -12.91
N PHE A 95 -12.14 13.38 -11.88
CA PHE A 95 -10.93 12.86 -11.25
C PHE A 95 -10.96 13.07 -9.74
N VAL A 96 -10.17 12.26 -9.02
CA VAL A 96 -10.04 12.29 -7.57
C VAL A 96 -8.58 12.55 -7.19
N ILE A 97 -8.38 13.54 -6.33
CA ILE A 97 -7.12 13.71 -5.59
C ILE A 97 -7.33 13.09 -4.22
N ASP A 98 -6.52 12.10 -3.90
CA ASP A 98 -6.54 11.36 -2.64
C ASP A 98 -5.11 11.27 -2.09
N THR A 99 -4.88 11.89 -0.95
CA THR A 99 -3.59 11.95 -0.26
C THR A 99 -3.61 11.23 1.07
N THR A 100 -4.75 10.62 1.41
CA THR A 100 -4.93 9.88 2.66
C THR A 100 -4.34 8.48 2.53
N ALA A 101 -3.44 8.11 3.43
CA ALA A 101 -2.85 6.79 3.43
C ALA A 101 -3.72 5.79 4.21
N PRO A 102 -3.76 4.51 3.79
CA PRO A 102 -4.42 3.45 4.54
C PRO A 102 -3.93 3.37 5.99
N SER A 103 -4.84 3.22 6.95
CA SER A 103 -4.54 2.99 8.35
C SER A 103 -4.78 1.52 8.71
N LEU A 104 -3.74 0.84 9.19
CA LEU A 104 -3.77 -0.59 9.52
C LEU A 104 -3.81 -0.78 11.04
N THR A 105 -4.63 -1.73 11.50
CA THR A 105 -4.75 -2.08 12.93
C THR A 105 -4.63 -3.59 13.11
N GLN A 106 -3.71 -4.02 14.00
CA GLN A 106 -3.54 -5.43 14.35
C GLN A 106 -4.81 -6.01 14.98
N VAL A 107 -5.16 -7.25 14.58
CA VAL A 107 -6.23 -8.05 15.19
C VAL A 107 -5.64 -9.25 15.94
N THR A 108 -4.90 -10.11 15.26
CA THR A 108 -4.27 -11.29 15.85
C THR A 108 -2.79 -11.36 15.45
N PRO A 109 -1.86 -11.30 16.42
CA PRO A 109 -0.44 -11.43 16.15
C PRO A 109 -0.05 -12.86 15.79
N ILE A 110 1.15 -13.03 15.23
CA ILE A 110 1.77 -14.35 15.05
C ILE A 110 2.09 -14.93 16.42
N THR A 111 1.76 -16.23 16.63
CA THR A 111 2.16 -16.97 17.82
C THR A 111 3.68 -17.07 17.89
N THR A 112 4.28 -16.81 19.06
CA THR A 112 5.73 -16.79 19.23
C THR A 112 6.17 -17.33 20.61
N PRO A 113 7.23 -18.15 20.72
CA PRO A 113 7.85 -18.89 19.60
C PRO A 113 6.91 -19.90 18.98
N SER A 114 7.15 -20.30 17.73
CA SER A 114 6.29 -21.22 16.99
C SER A 114 7.11 -22.16 16.09
N ASN A 115 6.72 -23.43 16.00
CA ASN A 115 7.24 -24.36 15.02
C ASN A 115 6.44 -24.35 13.69
N ASN A 116 5.45 -23.47 13.57
CA ASN A 116 4.72 -23.28 12.31
C ASN A 116 5.54 -22.39 11.37
N THR A 117 6.08 -22.96 10.31
CA THR A 117 6.87 -22.24 9.32
C THR A 117 6.05 -21.38 8.34
N THR A 118 4.73 -21.53 8.34
CA THR A 118 3.80 -20.74 7.52
C THR A 118 2.81 -19.99 8.42
N PRO A 119 3.28 -19.08 9.28
CA PRO A 119 2.42 -18.42 10.26
C PRO A 119 1.42 -17.48 9.59
N SER A 120 0.32 -17.20 10.29
CA SER A 120 -0.69 -16.24 9.85
C SER A 120 -0.74 -15.05 10.79
N TYR A 121 -1.08 -13.88 10.20
CA TYR A 121 -1.27 -12.62 10.90
C TYR A 121 -2.59 -11.99 10.48
N GLN A 122 -3.30 -11.35 11.43
CA GLN A 122 -4.57 -10.71 11.13
C GLN A 122 -4.55 -9.22 11.47
N PHE A 123 -5.13 -8.43 10.57
CA PHE A 123 -5.26 -6.98 10.71
C PHE A 123 -6.53 -6.48 10.05
N THR A 124 -6.89 -5.23 10.29
CA THR A 124 -7.93 -4.48 9.56
C THR A 124 -7.29 -3.27 8.87
N THR A 125 -7.93 -2.78 7.82
CA THR A 125 -7.59 -1.53 7.15
C THR A 125 -8.85 -0.69 6.92
N ASN A 126 -8.71 0.65 6.96
CA ASN A 126 -9.79 1.59 6.64
C ASN A 126 -9.98 1.78 5.13
N GLU A 127 -9.01 1.37 4.30
CA GLU A 127 -9.04 1.49 2.85
C GLU A 127 -8.65 0.18 2.17
N ALA A 128 -9.17 -0.02 0.96
CA ALA A 128 -8.76 -1.11 0.09
C ALA A 128 -7.42 -0.81 -0.57
N GLY A 129 -6.71 -1.84 -1.03
CA GLY A 129 -5.45 -1.63 -1.73
C GLY A 129 -4.67 -2.91 -1.98
N THR A 130 -3.43 -2.73 -2.42
CA THR A 130 -2.47 -3.81 -2.66
C THR A 130 -1.59 -4.02 -1.44
N LEU A 131 -1.48 -5.26 -0.98
CA LEU A 131 -0.68 -5.66 0.17
C LEU A 131 0.74 -6.04 -0.25
N SER A 132 1.72 -5.64 0.56
CA SER A 132 3.12 -6.05 0.46
C SER A 132 3.74 -6.26 1.84
N THR A 133 4.93 -6.87 1.90
CA THR A 133 5.71 -7.07 3.13
C THR A 133 7.21 -6.98 2.83
N ASP A 134 7.99 -6.60 3.85
CA ASP A 134 9.46 -6.61 3.81
C ASP A 134 10.08 -7.96 4.26
N ILE A 135 9.26 -8.94 4.60
CA ILE A 135 9.72 -10.32 4.79
C ILE A 135 10.05 -10.90 3.40
N SER A 136 11.32 -11.26 3.17
CA SER A 136 11.84 -11.67 1.86
C SER A 136 11.12 -12.86 1.23
N ASP A 137 10.63 -13.77 2.08
CA ASP A 137 9.90 -14.96 1.64
C ASP A 137 8.47 -14.63 1.18
N GLY A 138 7.98 -13.43 1.50
CA GLY A 138 6.65 -12.97 1.11
C GLY A 138 5.53 -13.74 1.79
N PHE A 139 4.35 -13.76 1.16
CA PHE A 139 3.17 -14.46 1.66
C PHE A 139 2.44 -15.21 0.52
N SER A 140 1.72 -16.26 0.89
CA SER A 140 0.92 -17.09 -0.03
C SER A 140 -0.54 -16.66 -0.10
N SER A 141 -1.02 -15.94 0.93
CA SER A 141 -2.40 -15.43 1.02
C SER A 141 -2.40 -14.02 1.64
N PRO A 142 -3.21 -13.08 1.17
CA PRO A 142 -4.17 -13.22 0.07
C PRO A 142 -3.51 -13.33 -1.32
N ASN A 143 -4.18 -14.00 -2.25
CA ASN A 143 -3.75 -14.07 -3.65
C ASN A 143 -4.98 -13.93 -4.56
N PRO A 144 -5.14 -12.82 -5.33
CA PRO A 144 -4.17 -11.71 -5.45
C PRO A 144 -3.91 -10.98 -4.13
N ALA A 145 -2.77 -10.29 -4.06
CA ALA A 145 -2.31 -9.55 -2.88
C ALA A 145 -3.13 -8.26 -2.67
N THR A 146 -4.44 -8.38 -2.50
CA THR A 146 -5.37 -7.27 -2.32
C THR A 146 -6.12 -7.40 -1.00
N VAL A 147 -6.43 -6.27 -0.40
CA VAL A 147 -7.20 -6.16 0.84
C VAL A 147 -8.43 -5.28 0.63
N THR A 148 -9.45 -5.51 1.45
CA THR A 148 -10.71 -4.76 1.41
C THR A 148 -10.94 -4.04 2.74
N THR A 149 -11.59 -2.88 2.69
CA THR A 149 -11.97 -2.12 3.89
C THR A 149 -13.03 -2.84 4.73
N GLY A 150 -13.02 -2.58 6.03
CA GLY A 150 -14.11 -2.94 6.96
C GLY A 150 -14.18 -4.43 7.36
N SER A 151 -13.22 -5.25 6.97
CA SER A 151 -13.14 -6.68 7.34
C SER A 151 -11.76 -7.06 7.86
N THR A 152 -11.71 -8.12 8.68
CA THR A 152 -10.42 -8.69 9.09
C THR A 152 -9.75 -9.36 7.92
N GLN A 153 -8.54 -8.92 7.62
CA GLN A 153 -7.65 -9.50 6.62
C GLN A 153 -6.75 -10.53 7.28
N THR A 154 -6.49 -11.64 6.61
CA THR A 154 -5.55 -12.67 7.07
C THR A 154 -4.43 -12.82 6.06
N ILE A 155 -3.21 -12.61 6.51
CA ILE A 155 -1.99 -12.93 5.76
C ILE A 155 -1.51 -14.30 6.20
N THR A 156 -1.12 -15.17 5.27
CA THR A 156 -0.36 -16.38 5.54
C THR A 156 0.99 -16.24 4.84
N PHE A 157 2.05 -16.21 5.62
CA PHE A 157 3.40 -16.11 5.08
C PHE A 157 3.82 -17.40 4.36
N ASN A 158 4.72 -17.28 3.39
CA ASN A 158 5.41 -18.42 2.80
C ASN A 158 6.28 -19.11 3.86
N THR A 159 6.87 -20.23 3.52
CA THR A 159 7.72 -20.99 4.44
C THR A 159 8.88 -20.13 4.92
N LEU A 160 8.88 -19.81 6.22
CA LEU A 160 9.92 -19.06 6.91
C LEU A 160 10.94 -20.03 7.52
N SER A 161 12.20 -19.65 7.51
CA SER A 161 13.28 -20.37 8.19
C SER A 161 13.28 -20.12 9.70
N ASP A 162 13.92 -21.00 10.46
CA ASP A 162 14.19 -20.78 11.88
C ASP A 162 14.92 -19.45 12.08
N GLY A 163 14.45 -18.66 13.04
CA GLY A 163 15.06 -17.37 13.35
C GLY A 163 14.10 -16.39 14.01
N THR A 164 14.66 -15.24 14.37
CA THR A 164 13.92 -14.12 14.93
C THR A 164 13.59 -13.11 13.84
N TYR A 165 12.33 -12.77 13.73
CA TYR A 165 11.78 -11.77 12.81
C TYR A 165 11.42 -10.52 13.63
N SER A 166 12.28 -9.50 13.55
CA SER A 166 12.13 -8.26 14.30
C SER A 166 12.01 -7.06 13.37
N GLY A 167 11.16 -6.09 13.75
CA GLY A 167 10.94 -4.86 13.00
C GLY A 167 10.34 -5.07 11.60
N LYS A 168 9.72 -6.22 11.34
CA LYS A 168 9.10 -6.53 10.06
C LYS A 168 7.79 -5.77 9.87
N THR A 169 7.49 -5.42 8.61
CA THR A 169 6.34 -4.61 8.26
C THR A 169 5.46 -5.26 7.20
N ILE A 170 4.19 -4.90 7.24
CA ILE A 170 3.25 -5.04 6.13
C ILE A 170 2.84 -3.65 5.68
N THR A 171 2.60 -3.49 4.38
CA THR A 171 2.21 -2.23 3.77
C THR A 171 1.01 -2.44 2.86
N VAL A 172 0.02 -1.57 2.98
CA VAL A 172 -1.09 -1.47 2.03
C VAL A 172 -0.90 -0.20 1.22
N THR A 173 -0.94 -0.34 -0.10
CA THR A 173 -0.91 0.77 -1.05
C THR A 173 -2.31 0.90 -1.67
N ASP A 174 -2.95 2.05 -1.52
CA ASP A 174 -4.26 2.32 -2.10
C ASP A 174 -4.21 2.53 -3.63
N ASP A 175 -5.36 2.76 -4.25
CA ASP A 175 -5.45 2.98 -5.70
C ASP A 175 -4.88 4.36 -6.13
N ALA A 176 -4.74 5.30 -5.20
CA ALA A 176 -4.11 6.61 -5.46
C ALA A 176 -2.58 6.59 -5.32
N GLY A 177 -2.03 5.51 -4.75
CA GLY A 177 -0.60 5.32 -4.52
C GLY A 177 -0.11 5.77 -3.15
N ASN A 178 -1.00 5.97 -2.16
CA ASN A 178 -0.59 6.25 -0.79
C ASN A 178 -0.29 4.94 -0.04
N ASN A 179 0.73 4.97 0.81
CA ASN A 179 1.21 3.80 1.55
C ASN A 179 0.89 3.92 3.04
N GLY A 180 0.15 2.95 3.56
CA GLY A 180 -0.03 2.72 4.99
C GLY A 180 0.74 1.50 5.44
N SER A 181 1.52 1.59 6.53
CA SER A 181 2.35 0.48 7.02
C SER A 181 2.05 0.15 8.48
N LEU A 182 2.20 -1.12 8.83
CA LEU A 182 2.07 -1.64 10.18
C LEU A 182 3.27 -2.53 10.51
N THR A 183 3.98 -2.21 11.61
CA THR A 183 5.06 -3.06 12.12
C THR A 183 4.46 -4.26 12.86
N LEU A 184 4.91 -5.45 12.49
CA LEU A 184 4.55 -6.69 13.16
C LEU A 184 5.23 -6.77 14.52
N PRO A 185 4.58 -7.31 15.58
CA PRO A 185 5.28 -7.73 16.78
C PRO A 185 6.40 -8.71 16.44
N ASP A 186 7.50 -8.63 17.17
CA ASP A 186 8.61 -9.58 17.00
C ASP A 186 8.13 -11.02 17.23
N PHE A 187 8.57 -11.93 16.39
CA PHE A 187 8.24 -13.35 16.51
C PHE A 187 9.43 -14.25 16.16
N VAL A 188 9.37 -15.48 16.66
CA VAL A 188 10.42 -16.49 16.47
C VAL A 188 9.81 -17.71 15.81
N ILE A 189 10.43 -18.19 14.74
CA ILE A 189 10.19 -19.51 14.16
C ILE A 189 11.32 -20.42 14.64
N ASP A 190 10.95 -21.54 15.26
CA ASP A 190 11.87 -22.52 15.81
C ASP A 190 11.28 -23.92 15.61
N THR A 191 11.89 -24.68 14.69
CA THR A 191 11.52 -26.06 14.35
C THR A 191 12.49 -27.07 14.96
N THR A 192 13.50 -26.56 15.69
CA THR A 192 14.52 -27.42 16.31
C THR A 192 13.96 -28.09 17.56
N ALA A 193 13.98 -29.39 17.61
CA ALA A 193 13.56 -30.11 18.79
C ALA A 193 14.69 -30.15 19.84
N PRO A 194 14.35 -30.03 21.15
CA PRO A 194 15.34 -30.19 22.20
C PRO A 194 15.98 -31.59 22.18
N THR A 195 17.27 -31.67 22.40
CA THR A 195 18.01 -32.93 22.55
C THR A 195 18.36 -33.14 24.04
N LEU A 196 18.20 -34.38 24.47
CA LEU A 196 18.56 -34.78 25.82
C LEU A 196 19.83 -35.65 25.81
N SER A 197 20.75 -35.38 26.72
CA SER A 197 21.94 -36.18 26.92
C SER A 197 22.07 -36.62 28.39
N GLU A 198 22.35 -37.90 28.60
CA GLU A 198 22.57 -38.46 29.93
C GLU A 198 23.82 -37.86 30.58
N VAL A 199 23.70 -37.48 31.85
CA VAL A 199 24.81 -37.05 32.70
C VAL A 199 25.12 -38.10 33.73
N THR A 200 24.09 -38.60 34.49
CA THR A 200 24.26 -39.64 35.49
C THR A 200 23.14 -40.67 35.35
N PRO A 201 23.47 -41.89 34.98
CA PRO A 201 22.49 -42.99 34.88
C PRO A 201 21.96 -43.41 36.27
N ILE A 202 20.82 -44.07 36.25
CA ILE A 202 20.30 -44.75 37.46
C ILE A 202 21.17 -45.95 37.75
N THR A 203 21.66 -46.04 38.98
CA THR A 203 22.46 -47.19 39.40
C THR A 203 21.61 -48.49 39.36
N THR A 204 22.19 -49.56 38.77
CA THR A 204 21.51 -50.86 38.67
C THR A 204 22.48 -52.03 38.89
N PRO A 205 22.08 -53.01 39.70
CA PRO A 205 20.89 -53.13 40.51
C PRO A 205 20.90 -52.14 41.67
N SER A 206 19.69 -51.69 42.13
CA SER A 206 19.53 -50.72 43.22
C SER A 206 18.41 -51.14 44.15
N ASN A 207 18.55 -50.82 45.42
CA ASN A 207 17.48 -50.88 46.42
C ASN A 207 16.81 -49.53 46.68
N VAL A 208 17.19 -48.50 45.92
CA VAL A 208 16.59 -47.15 46.00
C VAL A 208 15.26 -47.17 45.24
N THR A 209 14.17 -46.89 45.96
CA THR A 209 12.80 -46.88 45.40
C THR A 209 12.46 -45.56 44.68
N THR A 210 13.24 -44.50 44.93
CA THR A 210 13.12 -43.20 44.26
C THR A 210 14.45 -42.84 43.62
N PRO A 211 14.85 -43.52 42.54
CA PRO A 211 16.12 -43.25 41.91
C PRO A 211 16.14 -41.90 41.17
N SER A 212 17.31 -41.27 41.17
CA SER A 212 17.52 -40.01 40.42
C SER A 212 18.19 -40.27 39.07
N TYR A 213 17.72 -39.58 38.05
CA TYR A 213 18.32 -39.55 36.71
C TYR A 213 18.74 -38.11 36.37
N VAL A 214 19.97 -37.89 35.94
CA VAL A 214 20.48 -36.57 35.61
C VAL A 214 20.77 -36.51 34.12
N PHE A 215 20.26 -35.47 33.47
CA PHE A 215 20.43 -35.23 32.05
C PHE A 215 20.61 -33.73 31.80
N ASN A 216 21.17 -33.40 30.66
CA ASN A 216 21.18 -32.05 30.07
C ASN A 216 20.17 -31.98 28.94
N THR A 217 19.64 -30.79 28.70
CA THR A 217 18.85 -30.49 27.50
C THR A 217 19.40 -29.28 26.80
N THR A 218 19.29 -29.23 25.48
CA THR A 218 19.72 -28.08 24.68
C THR A 218 18.76 -26.91 24.78
N GLU A 219 17.50 -27.16 25.17
CA GLU A 219 16.44 -26.15 25.24
C GLU A 219 15.56 -26.36 26.46
N ALA A 220 14.91 -25.29 26.89
CA ALA A 220 13.89 -25.36 27.93
C ALA A 220 12.60 -26.00 27.37
N GLY A 221 11.90 -26.76 28.19
CA GLY A 221 10.64 -27.40 27.78
C GLY A 221 9.96 -28.14 28.91
N THR A 222 8.90 -28.86 28.58
CA THR A 222 8.16 -29.72 29.50
C THR A 222 8.71 -31.13 29.46
N LEU A 223 9.13 -31.65 30.62
CA LEU A 223 9.60 -33.01 30.75
C LEU A 223 8.42 -33.98 30.88
N THR A 224 8.47 -35.08 30.16
CA THR A 224 7.53 -36.20 30.29
C THR A 224 8.29 -37.53 30.46
N THR A 225 7.67 -38.51 31.03
CA THR A 225 8.22 -39.87 31.18
C THR A 225 7.19 -40.92 30.82
N SER A 226 7.67 -42.05 30.28
CA SER A 226 6.85 -43.26 30.07
C SER A 226 6.69 -44.12 31.33
N ILE A 227 7.40 -43.79 32.44
CA ILE A 227 7.26 -44.51 33.69
C ILE A 227 5.89 -44.17 34.30
N SER A 228 5.06 -45.17 34.57
CA SER A 228 3.66 -44.99 34.99
C SER A 228 3.48 -44.26 36.30
N GLN A 229 4.48 -44.26 37.19
CA GLN A 229 4.48 -43.56 38.47
C GLN A 229 4.85 -42.04 38.30
N GLY A 230 5.31 -41.65 37.12
CA GLY A 230 5.78 -40.29 36.87
C GLY A 230 7.12 -39.97 37.56
N PHE A 231 7.34 -38.65 37.81
CA PHE A 231 8.49 -38.11 38.54
C PHE A 231 8.06 -36.93 39.40
#